data_2262aac0d3f4f4cdf98fb9c0b9e42870
#
_entry.id   2262aac0d3f4f4cdf98fb9c0b9e42870
#
_cell.length_a   1.000
_cell.length_b   1.000
_cell.length_c   1.000
_cell.angle_alpha   90.00
_cell.angle_beta   90.00
_cell.angle_gamma   90.00
#
_symmetry.space_group_name_H-M   'P 1'
#
loop_
_entity.id
_entity.type
_entity.pdbx_description
1 polymer ?
#
loop_
_entity_poly.entity_id
_entity_poly.type
_entity_poly.pdbx_seq_one_letter_code
_entity_poly.pdbx_strand_id
1 'polypeptide(L)'
;MKKLLIVGLMMITSLFGQIRELTDENFKKATARNLVVVEFYATWNEANKVVLLDEWDNFDVKVYRLNIDLYPSIQADNEVVILPTIIFYDDGEEVERLQGDMSFTLKVTTKQLDEIVEEILSSKF
;
A
#
# COMPACT_ATOMS: atom_id res chain seq x y z
N MET A 1 32.15 -5.06 15.68
CA MET A 1 31.04 -5.85 16.22
C MET A 1 29.95 -5.00 16.86
N LYS A 2 30.30 -4.10 17.77
CA LYS A 2 29.30 -3.23 18.40
C LYS A 2 28.56 -2.35 17.42
N LYS A 3 29.23 -1.84 16.38
CA LYS A 3 28.62 -1.02 15.34
C LYS A 3 27.60 -1.81 14.52
N LEU A 4 27.85 -3.09 14.26
CA LEU A 4 26.95 -3.95 13.51
C LEU A 4 25.66 -4.20 14.28
N LEU A 5 25.74 -4.41 15.59
CA LEU A 5 24.57 -4.62 16.44
C LEU A 5 23.69 -3.37 16.50
N ILE A 6 24.30 -2.18 16.59
CA ILE A 6 23.57 -0.91 16.63
C ILE A 6 22.84 -0.68 15.31
N VAL A 7 23.51 -0.92 14.16
CA VAL A 7 22.92 -0.78 12.86
C VAL A 7 21.76 -1.78 12.67
N GLY A 8 21.95 -3.03 13.11
CA GLY A 8 20.91 -4.03 13.04
C GLY A 8 19.68 -3.64 13.87
N LEU A 9 19.90 -3.10 15.06
CA LEU A 9 18.83 -2.65 15.93
C LEU A 9 18.06 -1.48 15.32
N MET A 10 18.75 -0.52 14.71
CA MET A 10 18.13 0.61 14.03
C MET A 10 17.30 0.15 12.83
N MET A 11 17.78 -0.80 12.06
CA MET A 11 17.04 -1.36 10.92
C MET A 11 15.77 -2.06 11.38
N ILE A 12 15.83 -2.82 12.47
CA ILE A 12 14.65 -3.47 13.04
C ILE A 12 13.63 -2.43 13.48
N THR A 13 14.08 -1.37 14.15
CA THR A 13 13.21 -0.30 14.63
C THR A 13 12.53 0.42 13.45
N SER A 14 13.24 0.65 12.35
CA SER A 14 12.69 1.33 11.17
C SER A 14 11.68 0.49 10.40
N LEU A 15 11.62 -0.84 10.63
CA LEU A 15 10.65 -1.71 9.99
C LEU A 15 9.28 -1.67 10.65
N PHE A 16 9.19 -1.18 11.89
CA PHE A 16 7.93 -1.12 12.62
C PHE A 16 7.21 0.20 12.37
N GLY A 17 5.95 0.12 11.95
CA GLY A 17 5.05 1.27 11.85
C GLY A 17 5.29 2.16 10.64
N GLN A 18 6.07 1.74 9.66
CA GLN A 18 6.32 2.53 8.46
C GLN A 18 5.94 1.77 7.20
N ILE A 19 5.06 2.39 6.41
CA ILE A 19 4.68 1.89 5.09
C ILE A 19 5.74 2.36 4.11
N ARG A 20 6.22 1.44 3.27
CA ARG A 20 7.22 1.75 2.26
C ARG A 20 6.63 2.53 1.10
N GLU A 21 7.38 3.55 0.66
CA GLU A 21 7.04 4.31 -0.55
C GLU A 21 7.61 3.59 -1.76
N LEU A 22 6.78 3.43 -2.80
CA LEU A 22 7.21 2.87 -4.06
C LEU A 22 7.64 3.98 -5.03
N THR A 23 8.46 3.61 -5.99
CA THR A 23 8.89 4.46 -7.09
C THR A 23 8.47 3.81 -8.41
N ASP A 24 8.63 4.53 -9.52
CA ASP A 24 8.37 3.97 -10.84
C ASP A 24 9.31 2.80 -11.17
N GLU A 25 10.53 2.81 -10.61
CA GLU A 25 11.51 1.75 -10.86
C GLU A 25 11.16 0.44 -10.16
N ASN A 26 10.58 0.51 -8.94
CA ASN A 26 10.32 -0.70 -8.15
C ASN A 26 8.86 -1.13 -8.10
N PHE A 27 7.94 -0.35 -8.64
CA PHE A 27 6.50 -0.65 -8.56
C PHE A 27 6.16 -2.02 -9.13
N LYS A 28 6.61 -2.30 -10.33
CA LYS A 28 6.30 -3.55 -11.02
C LYS A 28 6.82 -4.77 -10.27
N LYS A 29 8.05 -4.67 -9.79
CA LYS A 29 8.68 -5.73 -9.00
C LYS A 29 7.98 -5.94 -7.66
N ALA A 30 7.61 -4.85 -6.99
CA ALA A 30 6.97 -4.92 -5.68
C ALA A 30 5.58 -5.54 -5.75
N THR A 31 4.84 -5.33 -6.83
CA THR A 31 3.47 -5.84 -6.98
C THR A 31 3.38 -7.16 -7.73
N ALA A 32 4.50 -7.70 -8.23
CA ALA A 32 4.51 -8.85 -9.14
C ALA A 32 4.10 -10.16 -8.50
N ARG A 33 4.30 -10.32 -7.19
CA ARG A 33 4.10 -11.60 -6.50
C ARG A 33 3.33 -11.42 -5.21
N ASN A 34 2.51 -12.41 -4.92
CA ASN A 34 1.71 -12.49 -3.69
C ASN A 34 0.69 -11.37 -3.62
N LEU A 35 0.05 -11.24 -2.47
CA LEU A 35 -0.94 -10.21 -2.26
C LEU A 35 -0.27 -8.94 -1.75
N VAL A 36 -0.46 -7.86 -2.50
CA VAL A 36 0.16 -6.57 -2.22
C VAL A 36 -0.92 -5.49 -2.26
N VAL A 37 -0.86 -4.56 -1.33
CA VAL A 37 -1.77 -3.41 -1.27
C VAL A 37 -0.97 -2.14 -1.47
N VAL A 38 -1.43 -1.29 -2.38
CA VAL A 38 -0.81 0.00 -2.64
C VAL A 38 -1.82 1.12 -2.46
N GLU A 39 -1.50 2.08 -1.59
CA GLU A 39 -2.26 3.32 -1.48
C GLU A 39 -1.63 4.36 -2.40
N PHE A 40 -2.42 4.85 -3.36
CA PHE A 40 -2.02 5.96 -4.23
C PHE A 40 -2.49 7.26 -3.61
N TYR A 41 -1.57 8.22 -3.48
CA TYR A 41 -1.85 9.53 -2.92
C TYR A 41 -1.06 10.60 -3.68
N ALA A 42 -1.36 11.86 -3.40
CA ALA A 42 -0.60 13.00 -3.94
C ALA A 42 -0.08 13.83 -2.80
N THR A 43 0.95 14.63 -3.06
CA THR A 43 1.54 15.51 -2.05
C THR A 43 0.50 16.44 -1.43
N TRP A 44 -0.38 17.01 -2.26
CA TRP A 44 -1.44 17.91 -1.79
C TRP A 44 -2.54 17.19 -0.99
N ASN A 45 -2.62 15.86 -1.10
CA ASN A 45 -3.61 15.05 -0.38
C ASN A 45 -2.98 14.24 0.76
N GLU A 46 -1.75 14.53 1.14
CA GLU A 46 -1.03 13.72 2.13
C GLU A 46 -1.72 13.65 3.48
N ALA A 47 -2.35 14.75 3.91
CA ALA A 47 -3.09 14.81 5.17
C ALA A 47 -4.28 13.82 5.20
N ASN A 48 -4.78 13.41 4.05
CA ASN A 48 -5.92 12.51 3.91
C ASN A 48 -5.51 11.07 3.57
N LYS A 49 -4.24 10.74 3.70
CA LYS A 49 -3.79 9.35 3.53
C LYS A 49 -4.54 8.44 4.51
N VAL A 50 -4.70 7.20 4.10
CA VAL A 50 -5.40 6.23 4.94
C VAL A 50 -4.48 5.79 6.08
N VAL A 51 -4.63 6.44 7.22
CA VAL A 51 -3.77 6.25 8.40
C VAL A 51 -3.83 4.81 8.91
N LEU A 52 -5.00 4.17 8.79
CA LEU A 52 -5.19 2.80 9.26
C LEU A 52 -4.23 1.81 8.63
N LEU A 53 -3.72 2.11 7.43
CA LEU A 53 -2.74 1.24 6.80
C LEU A 53 -1.44 1.13 7.62
N ASP A 54 -1.09 2.18 8.36
CA ASP A 54 0.10 2.16 9.23
C ASP A 54 -0.08 1.21 10.43
N GLU A 55 -1.33 1.00 10.85
CA GLU A 55 -1.67 0.19 12.01
C GLU A 55 -2.13 -1.21 11.62
N TRP A 56 -2.36 -1.43 10.33
CA TRP A 56 -2.90 -2.69 9.85
C TRP A 56 -1.83 -3.78 9.86
N ASP A 57 -2.07 -4.80 10.64
CA ASP A 57 -1.15 -5.93 10.80
C ASP A 57 -1.81 -7.18 10.21
N ASN A 58 -1.43 -7.53 8.99
CA ASN A 58 -1.91 -8.71 8.29
C ASN A 58 -0.73 -9.40 7.62
N PHE A 59 -0.42 -10.62 8.06
CA PHE A 59 0.73 -11.39 7.60
C PHE A 59 0.63 -11.81 6.13
N ASP A 60 -0.57 -11.82 5.56
CA ASP A 60 -0.79 -12.30 4.21
C ASP A 60 -0.57 -11.23 3.15
N VAL A 61 -0.29 -10.00 3.55
CA VAL A 61 -0.24 -8.88 2.62
C VAL A 61 0.93 -7.96 2.93
N LYS A 62 1.54 -7.42 1.88
CA LYS A 62 2.51 -6.33 1.98
C LYS A 62 1.83 -5.03 1.62
N VAL A 63 2.12 -3.96 2.37
CA VAL A 63 1.47 -2.66 2.19
C VAL A 63 2.50 -1.62 1.77
N TYR A 64 2.15 -0.87 0.72
CA TYR A 64 2.98 0.19 0.17
C TYR A 64 2.16 1.44 -0.11
N ARG A 65 2.86 2.56 -0.30
CA ARG A 65 2.29 3.81 -0.80
C ARG A 65 3.04 4.28 -2.04
N LEU A 66 2.35 5.00 -2.89
CA LEU A 66 2.95 5.61 -4.07
C LEU A 66 2.40 7.01 -4.27
N ASN A 67 3.30 7.99 -4.38
CA ASN A 67 2.96 9.38 -4.61
C ASN A 67 2.81 9.62 -6.12
N ILE A 68 1.59 9.84 -6.58
CA ILE A 68 1.31 10.01 -8.02
C ILE A 68 1.87 11.31 -8.59
N ASP A 69 2.12 12.33 -7.74
CA ASP A 69 2.75 13.57 -8.20
C ASP A 69 4.18 13.33 -8.68
N LEU A 70 4.86 12.38 -8.06
CA LEU A 70 6.23 12.02 -8.43
C LEU A 70 6.27 11.04 -9.61
N TYR A 71 5.25 10.21 -9.75
CA TYR A 71 5.22 9.12 -10.74
C TYR A 71 3.92 9.09 -11.52
N PRO A 72 3.66 10.11 -12.36
CA PRO A 72 2.40 10.21 -13.11
C PRO A 72 2.18 9.07 -14.09
N SER A 73 3.24 8.43 -14.58
CA SER A 73 3.11 7.29 -15.47
C SER A 73 2.47 6.09 -14.76
N ILE A 74 2.82 5.88 -13.48
CA ILE A 74 2.22 4.79 -12.69
C ILE A 74 0.75 5.07 -12.43
N GLN A 75 0.40 6.33 -12.17
CA GLN A 75 -0.98 6.74 -12.02
C GLN A 75 -1.81 6.40 -13.28
N ALA A 76 -1.29 6.75 -14.45
CA ALA A 76 -1.98 6.52 -15.72
C ALA A 76 -2.11 5.02 -16.02
N ASP A 77 -1.04 4.27 -15.82
CA ASP A 77 -1.03 2.83 -16.09
C ASP A 77 -2.02 2.06 -15.21
N ASN A 78 -2.27 2.55 -13.99
CA ASN A 78 -3.19 1.92 -13.06
C ASN A 78 -4.56 2.60 -13.01
N GLU A 79 -4.80 3.55 -13.88
CA GLU A 79 -6.09 4.26 -14.01
C GLU A 79 -6.57 4.83 -12.68
N VAL A 80 -5.67 5.47 -11.94
CA VAL A 80 -6.00 6.13 -10.67
C VAL A 80 -6.54 7.53 -10.98
N VAL A 81 -7.84 7.73 -10.74
CA VAL A 81 -8.53 8.97 -11.09
C VAL A 81 -9.05 9.73 -9.87
N ILE A 82 -9.09 9.11 -8.71
CA ILE A 82 -9.52 9.73 -7.46
C ILE A 82 -8.57 9.34 -6.34
N LEU A 83 -8.44 10.19 -5.32
CA LEU A 83 -7.51 9.99 -4.20
C LEU A 83 -8.24 10.05 -2.86
N PRO A 84 -7.76 9.28 -1.88
CA PRO A 84 -6.81 8.20 -2.06
C PRO A 84 -7.46 7.02 -2.78
N THR A 85 -6.66 6.20 -3.45
CA THR A 85 -7.09 4.92 -4.03
C THR A 85 -6.21 3.83 -3.46
N ILE A 86 -6.85 2.78 -2.95
CA ILE A 86 -6.15 1.58 -2.48
C ILE A 86 -6.43 0.46 -3.49
N ILE A 87 -5.37 -0.12 -4.04
CA ILE A 87 -5.49 -1.24 -4.97
C ILE A 87 -4.83 -2.48 -4.38
N PHE A 88 -5.55 -3.59 -4.44
CA PHE A 88 -5.06 -4.91 -4.06
C PHE A 88 -4.59 -5.60 -5.33
N TYR A 89 -3.32 -6.00 -5.36
CA TYR A 89 -2.74 -6.77 -6.46
C TYR A 89 -2.46 -8.18 -5.97
N ASP A 90 -2.82 -9.17 -6.78
CA ASP A 90 -2.50 -10.57 -6.50
C ASP A 90 -1.70 -11.12 -7.67
N ASP A 91 -0.43 -11.44 -7.42
CA ASP A 91 0.52 -11.87 -8.45
C ASP A 91 0.54 -10.92 -9.66
N GLY A 92 0.52 -9.62 -9.39
CA GLY A 92 0.63 -8.57 -10.39
C GLY A 92 -0.69 -8.09 -10.98
N GLU A 93 -1.81 -8.74 -10.67
CA GLU A 93 -3.12 -8.38 -11.19
C GLU A 93 -3.94 -7.63 -10.15
N GLU A 94 -4.61 -6.57 -10.57
CA GLU A 94 -5.57 -5.88 -9.71
C GLU A 94 -6.77 -6.78 -9.44
N VAL A 95 -7.07 -7.02 -8.16
CA VAL A 95 -8.19 -7.88 -7.76
C VAL A 95 -9.24 -7.13 -6.94
N GLU A 96 -8.89 -6.00 -6.35
CA GLU A 96 -9.84 -5.17 -5.60
C GLU A 96 -9.35 -3.73 -5.57
N ARG A 97 -10.29 -2.79 -5.50
CA ARG A 97 -9.99 -1.36 -5.49
C ARG A 97 -10.94 -0.63 -4.56
N LEU A 98 -10.38 0.19 -3.66
CA LEU A 98 -11.14 1.09 -2.81
C LEU A 98 -10.77 2.52 -3.18
N GLN A 99 -11.78 3.37 -3.36
CA GLN A 99 -11.57 4.74 -3.82
C GLN A 99 -12.16 5.73 -2.84
N GLY A 100 -11.51 6.87 -2.70
CA GLY A 100 -11.99 7.98 -1.92
C GLY A 100 -13.26 8.61 -2.47
N ASP A 101 -13.83 9.51 -1.71
CA ASP A 101 -15.01 10.26 -2.08
C ASP A 101 -14.65 11.61 -2.71
N MET A 102 -15.66 12.45 -2.94
CA MET A 102 -15.49 13.79 -3.52
C MET A 102 -14.69 14.72 -2.62
N SER A 103 -14.55 14.39 -1.34
CA SER A 103 -13.74 15.15 -0.38
C SER A 103 -12.31 14.67 -0.31
N PHE A 104 -11.91 13.76 -1.19
CA PHE A 104 -10.59 13.16 -1.22
C PHE A 104 -10.25 12.44 0.08
N THR A 105 -11.24 11.76 0.65
CA THR A 105 -11.06 10.93 1.86
C THR A 105 -11.60 9.54 1.60
N LEU A 106 -10.94 8.56 2.22
CA LEU A 106 -11.35 7.17 2.17
C LEU A 106 -11.45 6.65 3.59
N LYS A 107 -12.67 6.27 3.98
CA LYS A 107 -12.94 5.69 5.30
C LYS A 107 -13.01 4.18 5.15
N VAL A 108 -12.10 3.50 5.82
CA VAL A 108 -12.03 2.05 5.82
C VAL A 108 -11.53 1.59 7.19
N THR A 109 -12.02 0.44 7.65
CA THR A 109 -11.59 -0.15 8.91
C THR A 109 -10.62 -1.30 8.64
N THR A 110 -9.79 -1.63 9.63
CA THR A 110 -8.90 -2.80 9.52
C THR A 110 -9.70 -4.09 9.33
N LYS A 111 -10.88 -4.16 9.93
CA LYS A 111 -11.79 -5.30 9.74
C LYS A 111 -12.22 -5.45 8.29
N GLN A 112 -12.58 -4.34 7.64
CA GLN A 112 -12.95 -4.35 6.22
C GLN A 112 -11.78 -4.79 5.34
N LEU A 113 -10.57 -4.32 5.65
CA LEU A 113 -9.37 -4.73 4.92
C LEU A 113 -9.10 -6.22 5.08
N ASP A 114 -9.24 -6.74 6.29
CA ASP A 114 -9.05 -8.17 6.56
C ASP A 114 -10.10 -9.02 5.83
N GLU A 115 -11.34 -8.58 5.78
CA GLU A 115 -12.40 -9.27 5.05
C GLU A 115 -12.10 -9.34 3.55
N ILE A 116 -11.58 -8.26 2.98
CA ILE A 116 -11.16 -8.24 1.58
C ILE A 116 -10.03 -9.25 1.34
N VAL A 117 -9.04 -9.28 2.22
CA VAL A 117 -7.93 -10.23 2.11
C VAL A 117 -8.43 -11.67 2.17
N GLU A 118 -9.30 -11.97 3.14
CA GLU A 118 -9.88 -13.32 3.25
C GLU A 118 -10.65 -13.72 1.99
N GLU A 119 -11.42 -12.79 1.44
CA GLU A 119 -12.19 -13.04 0.22
C GLU A 119 -11.28 -13.34 -0.96
N ILE A 120 -10.21 -12.55 -1.13
CA ILE A 120 -9.24 -12.77 -2.19
C ILE A 120 -8.55 -14.13 -2.04
N LEU A 121 -8.08 -14.44 -0.83
CA LEU A 121 -7.38 -15.69 -0.59
C LEU A 121 -8.28 -16.91 -0.74
N SER A 122 -9.53 -16.82 -0.30
CA SER A 122 -10.49 -17.93 -0.41
C SER A 122 -10.90 -18.20 -1.86
N SER A 123 -10.87 -17.20 -2.72
CA SER A 123 -11.24 -17.36 -4.13
C SER A 123 -10.21 -18.16 -4.93
N LYS A 124 -9.03 -18.40 -4.37
CA LYS A 124 -7.96 -19.18 -5.01
C LYS A 124 -8.14 -20.69 -4.89
N PHE A 125 -9.05 -21.13 -4.08
CA PHE A 125 -9.22 -22.56 -3.79
C PHE A 125 -10.55 -23.11 -4.29
#